data_9d81162436f828ad30d11d485234b064
#
_entry.id   9d81162436f828ad30d11d485234b064
#
_cell.length_a   1.000
_cell.length_b   1.000
_cell.length_c   1.000
_cell.angle_alpha   90.00
_cell.angle_beta   90.00
_cell.angle_gamma   90.00
#
_symmetry.space_group_name_H-M   'P 1'
#
loop_
_entity.id
_entity.type
_entity.pdbx_description
1 polymer ?
#
loop_
_entity_poly.entity_id
_entity_poly.type
_entity_poly.pdbx_seq_one_letter_code
_entity_poly.pdbx_strand_id
1 'polypeptide(L)'
;MRKVLNTVNETALKSIADFHSEQVKQVEEAVQKNDYVIVGMAGNPFCRKARKALDEREIKYEYIGIGGYTSMWKPRLAVKLWSGWPTFPMVFVKGQLIGGFKELSQSLQKS
;
A
#
# COMPACT_ATOMS: atom_id res chain seq x y z
N MET A 1 22.10 -24.88 6.37
CA MET A 1 20.76 -24.88 6.99
C MET A 1 20.06 -23.55 6.78
N ARG A 2 20.65 -22.48 7.29
CA ARG A 2 20.03 -21.15 7.16
C ARG A 2 19.79 -20.74 5.72
N LYS A 3 20.75 -20.98 4.84
CA LYS A 3 20.63 -20.66 3.43
C LYS A 3 19.47 -21.41 2.76
N VAL A 4 19.30 -22.67 3.13
CA VAL A 4 18.23 -23.49 2.57
C VAL A 4 16.87 -22.94 2.99
N LEU A 5 16.70 -22.60 4.27
CA LEU A 5 15.46 -22.05 4.78
C LEU A 5 15.15 -20.70 4.14
N ASN A 6 16.18 -19.84 4.03
CA ASN A 6 16.00 -18.54 3.39
C ASN A 6 15.60 -18.69 1.94
N THR A 7 16.20 -19.61 1.21
CA THR A 7 15.88 -19.86 -0.18
C THR A 7 14.42 -20.31 -0.34
N VAL A 8 13.95 -21.20 0.54
CA VAL A 8 12.56 -21.66 0.52
C VAL A 8 11.61 -20.49 0.79
N ASN A 9 11.93 -19.67 1.79
CA ASN A 9 11.09 -18.51 2.13
C ASN A 9 11.06 -17.51 0.98
N GLU A 10 12.20 -17.20 0.39
CA GLU A 10 12.28 -16.29 -0.75
C GLU A 10 11.46 -16.79 -1.93
N THR A 11 11.53 -18.08 -2.23
CA THR A 11 10.76 -18.68 -3.30
C THR A 11 9.27 -18.57 -3.03
N ALA A 12 8.84 -18.86 -1.80
CA ALA A 12 7.43 -18.78 -1.42
C ALA A 12 6.92 -17.34 -1.51
N LEU A 13 7.69 -16.36 -1.01
CA LEU A 13 7.31 -14.96 -1.06
C LEU A 13 7.25 -14.46 -2.50
N LYS A 14 8.20 -14.85 -3.33
CA LYS A 14 8.20 -14.47 -4.74
C LYS A 14 6.99 -15.06 -5.46
N SER A 15 6.65 -16.32 -5.18
CA SER A 15 5.47 -16.96 -5.76
C SER A 15 4.19 -16.21 -5.40
N ILE A 16 4.07 -15.76 -4.16
CA ILE A 16 2.91 -14.99 -3.73
C ILE A 16 2.86 -13.65 -4.47
N ALA A 17 3.98 -12.96 -4.57
CA ALA A 17 4.07 -11.69 -5.28
C ALA A 17 3.72 -11.85 -6.76
N ASP A 18 4.26 -12.88 -7.42
CA ASP A 18 3.99 -13.16 -8.82
C ASP A 18 2.52 -13.50 -9.04
N PHE A 19 1.95 -14.30 -8.15
CA PHE A 19 0.55 -14.73 -8.24
C PHE A 19 -0.40 -13.52 -8.16
N HIS A 20 -0.04 -12.52 -7.38
CA HIS A 20 -0.87 -11.33 -7.20
C HIS A 20 -0.31 -10.09 -7.91
N SER A 21 0.45 -10.31 -9.00
CA SER A 21 1.05 -9.22 -9.76
C SER A 21 0.04 -8.26 -10.34
N GLU A 22 -1.20 -8.71 -10.60
CA GLU A 22 -2.26 -7.83 -11.09
C GLU A 22 -2.61 -6.76 -10.08
N GLN A 23 -2.63 -7.10 -8.77
CA GLN A 23 -2.88 -6.12 -7.72
C GLN A 23 -1.76 -5.10 -7.67
N VAL A 24 -0.51 -5.55 -7.79
CA VAL A 24 0.65 -4.65 -7.82
C VAL A 24 0.59 -3.75 -9.04
N LYS A 25 0.25 -4.28 -10.21
CA LYS A 25 0.10 -3.48 -11.43
C LYS A 25 -0.97 -2.41 -11.27
N GLN A 26 -2.09 -2.75 -10.64
CA GLN A 26 -3.16 -1.78 -10.39
C GLN A 26 -2.64 -0.59 -9.57
N VAL A 27 -1.87 -0.88 -8.53
CA VAL A 27 -1.28 0.16 -7.69
C VAL A 27 -0.28 0.98 -8.49
N GLU A 28 0.60 0.33 -9.25
CA GLU A 28 1.57 1.04 -10.08
C GLU A 28 0.91 1.99 -11.08
N GLU A 29 -0.13 1.53 -11.76
CA GLU A 29 -0.85 2.36 -12.73
C GLU A 29 -1.51 3.55 -12.05
N ALA A 30 -2.13 3.34 -10.89
CA ALA A 30 -2.75 4.42 -10.15
C ALA A 30 -1.71 5.47 -9.73
N VAL A 31 -0.56 5.01 -9.25
CA VAL A 31 0.54 5.89 -8.83
C VAL A 31 1.06 6.73 -9.99
N GLN A 32 1.10 6.17 -11.21
CA GLN A 32 1.54 6.90 -12.38
C GLN A 32 0.53 7.93 -12.84
N LYS A 33 -0.76 7.67 -12.63
CA LYS A 33 -1.84 8.52 -13.17
C LYS A 33 -2.35 9.57 -12.18
N ASN A 34 -2.03 9.43 -10.91
CA ASN A 34 -2.58 10.30 -9.87
C ASN A 34 -1.46 10.86 -9.01
N ASP A 35 -1.61 12.12 -8.60
CA ASP A 35 -0.65 12.73 -7.67
C ASP A 35 -0.73 12.11 -6.28
N TYR A 36 -1.94 11.71 -5.86
CA TYR A 36 -2.14 11.10 -4.54
C TYR A 36 -2.86 9.77 -4.69
N VAL A 37 -2.28 8.74 -4.07
CA VAL A 37 -2.87 7.39 -4.06
C VAL A 37 -2.78 6.84 -2.63
N ILE A 38 -3.89 6.32 -2.15
CA ILE A 38 -3.93 5.63 -0.86
C ILE A 38 -4.28 4.17 -1.11
N VAL A 39 -3.41 3.27 -0.69
CA VAL A 39 -3.69 1.83 -0.71
C VAL A 39 -4.01 1.41 0.71
N GLY A 40 -5.18 0.84 0.91
CA GLY A 40 -5.65 0.52 2.24
C GLY A 40 -6.45 -0.76 2.32
N MET A 41 -7.08 -0.97 3.47
CA MET A 41 -7.92 -2.14 3.73
C MET A 41 -9.10 -1.74 4.59
N ALA A 42 -10.19 -2.52 4.50
CA ALA A 42 -11.39 -2.27 5.29
C ALA A 42 -11.11 -2.52 6.78
N GLY A 43 -11.78 -1.75 7.63
CA GLY A 43 -11.68 -1.91 9.07
C GLY A 43 -10.46 -1.26 9.71
N ASN A 44 -9.60 -0.65 8.91
CA ASN A 44 -8.39 -0.01 9.43
C ASN A 44 -8.67 1.48 9.68
N PRO A 45 -8.58 1.95 10.93
CA PRO A 45 -8.89 3.35 11.24
C PRO A 45 -7.90 4.34 10.63
N PHE A 46 -6.65 3.94 10.43
CA PHE A 46 -5.65 4.84 9.84
C PHE A 46 -5.90 5.05 8.35
N CYS A 47 -6.44 4.04 7.66
CA CYS A 47 -6.84 4.22 6.27
C CYS A 47 -7.95 5.25 6.15
N ARG A 48 -8.93 5.21 7.05
CA ARG A 48 -10.00 6.21 7.08
C ARG A 48 -9.47 7.59 7.41
N LYS A 49 -8.54 7.69 8.36
CA LYS A 49 -7.94 8.98 8.73
C LYS A 49 -7.17 9.59 7.56
N ALA A 50 -6.44 8.77 6.80
CA ALA A 50 -5.69 9.24 5.65
C ALA A 50 -6.64 9.81 4.58
N ARG A 51 -7.72 9.08 4.28
CA ARG A 51 -8.71 9.53 3.31
C ARG A 51 -9.36 10.84 3.76
N LYS A 52 -9.75 10.91 5.02
CA LYS A 52 -10.38 12.10 5.58
C LYS A 52 -9.45 13.30 5.50
N ALA A 53 -8.17 13.11 5.77
CA ALA A 53 -7.20 14.20 5.71
C ALA A 53 -7.13 14.82 4.32
N LEU A 54 -7.17 14.01 3.28
CA LEU A 54 -7.17 14.50 1.90
C LEU A 54 -8.52 15.11 1.52
N ASP A 55 -9.63 14.47 1.94
CA ASP A 55 -10.98 14.98 1.67
C ASP A 55 -11.17 16.39 2.27
N GLU A 56 -10.72 16.60 3.50
CA GLU A 56 -10.85 17.88 4.18
C GLU A 56 -10.07 19.00 3.48
N ARG A 57 -9.02 18.65 2.76
CA ARG A 57 -8.22 19.62 2.01
C ARG A 57 -8.62 19.70 0.55
N GLU A 58 -9.67 18.98 0.17
CA GLU A 58 -10.17 18.95 -1.21
C GLU A 58 -9.10 18.50 -2.20
N ILE A 59 -8.21 17.60 -1.75
CA ILE A 59 -7.17 17.01 -2.59
C ILE A 59 -7.73 15.75 -3.24
N LYS A 60 -7.66 15.69 -4.57
CA LYS A 60 -8.09 14.50 -5.30
C LYS A 60 -7.08 13.38 -5.11
N TYR A 61 -7.58 12.19 -4.89
CA TYR A 61 -6.74 11.00 -4.75
C TYR A 61 -7.47 9.77 -5.26
N GLU A 62 -6.72 8.73 -5.56
CA GLU A 62 -7.31 7.42 -5.84
C GLU A 62 -7.13 6.53 -4.63
N TYR A 63 -8.19 5.83 -4.26
CA TYR A 63 -8.15 4.88 -3.14
C TYR A 63 -8.26 3.46 -3.67
N ILE A 64 -7.32 2.60 -3.28
CA ILE A 64 -7.34 1.19 -3.63
C ILE A 64 -7.49 0.39 -2.34
N GLY A 65 -8.66 -0.20 -2.14
CA GLY A 65 -8.93 -1.04 -0.97
C GLY A 65 -8.66 -2.50 -1.29
N ILE A 66 -7.88 -3.17 -0.44
CA ILE A 66 -7.53 -4.57 -0.63
C ILE A 66 -8.09 -5.39 0.51
N GLY A 67 -9.40 -5.68 0.42
CA GLY A 67 -10.11 -6.51 1.39
C GLY A 67 -10.09 -5.98 2.81
N GLY A 68 -10.20 -6.90 3.77
CA GLY A 68 -10.17 -6.61 5.19
C GLY A 68 -9.36 -7.64 5.95
N TYR A 69 -9.53 -7.69 7.27
CA TYR A 69 -8.72 -8.59 8.11
C TYR A 69 -8.96 -10.06 7.80
N THR A 70 -10.14 -10.41 7.28
CA THR A 70 -10.50 -11.81 7.00
C THR A 70 -10.43 -12.17 5.54
N SER A 71 -9.99 -11.25 4.66
CA SER A 71 -9.99 -11.50 3.22
C SER A 71 -8.81 -10.82 2.53
N MET A 72 -8.41 -11.37 1.37
CA MET A 72 -7.41 -10.79 0.47
C MET A 72 -6.06 -10.53 1.13
N TRP A 73 -5.66 -11.38 2.09
CA TRP A 73 -4.37 -11.20 2.74
C TRP A 73 -3.19 -11.44 1.79
N LYS A 74 -3.34 -12.34 0.83
CA LYS A 74 -2.28 -12.62 -0.15
C LYS A 74 -2.00 -11.42 -1.07
N PRO A 75 -3.03 -10.79 -1.68
CA PRO A 75 -2.79 -9.55 -2.43
C PRO A 75 -2.16 -8.45 -1.59
N ARG A 76 -2.57 -8.30 -0.33
CA ARG A 76 -1.95 -7.31 0.56
C ARG A 76 -0.48 -7.64 0.80
N LEU A 77 -0.15 -8.91 1.00
CA LEU A 77 1.24 -9.33 1.18
C LEU A 77 2.07 -9.02 -0.06
N ALA A 78 1.52 -9.27 -1.25
CA ALA A 78 2.22 -8.96 -2.49
C ALA A 78 2.55 -7.48 -2.60
N VAL A 79 1.60 -6.61 -2.26
CA VAL A 79 1.83 -5.16 -2.29
C VAL A 79 2.87 -4.74 -1.24
N LYS A 80 2.83 -5.34 -0.04
CA LYS A 80 3.84 -5.06 0.99
C LYS A 80 5.24 -5.45 0.52
N LEU A 81 5.37 -6.60 -0.12
CA LEU A 81 6.66 -7.06 -0.63
C LEU A 81 7.17 -6.17 -1.74
N TRP A 82 6.30 -5.76 -2.63
CA TRP A 82 6.65 -4.88 -3.73
C TRP A 82 7.09 -3.50 -3.24
N SER A 83 6.33 -2.91 -2.32
CA SER A 83 6.58 -1.55 -1.84
C SER A 83 7.67 -1.47 -0.79
N GLY A 84 7.90 -2.57 -0.07
CA GLY A 84 8.78 -2.56 1.09
C GLY A 84 8.18 -1.92 2.33
N TRP A 85 6.90 -1.58 2.30
CA TRP A 85 6.22 -0.93 3.43
C TRP A 85 5.35 -1.96 4.16
N PRO A 86 5.52 -2.11 5.48
CA PRO A 86 4.93 -3.26 6.19
C PRO A 86 3.47 -3.11 6.60
N THR A 87 2.90 -1.92 6.51
CA THR A 87 1.55 -1.67 7.03
C THR A 87 0.69 -0.90 6.06
N PHE A 88 -0.62 -0.84 6.35
CA PHE A 88 -1.57 -0.01 5.62
C PHE A 88 -2.07 1.10 6.54
N PRO A 89 -2.40 2.27 6.01
CA PRO A 89 -2.39 2.61 4.59
C PRO A 89 -0.98 2.82 4.04
N MET A 90 -0.84 2.67 2.72
CA MET A 90 0.35 3.10 2.00
C MET A 90 -0.04 4.34 1.20
N VAL A 91 0.68 5.43 1.37
CA VAL A 91 0.36 6.68 0.70
C VAL A 91 1.46 7.02 -0.28
N PHE A 92 1.05 7.24 -1.53
CA PHE A 92 1.97 7.64 -2.60
C PHE A 92 1.65 9.08 -3.00
N VAL A 93 2.67 9.91 -3.08
CA VAL A 93 2.52 11.30 -3.49
C VAL A 93 3.48 11.55 -4.65
N LYS A 94 2.91 11.97 -5.78
CA LYS A 94 3.67 12.28 -7.00
C LYS A 94 4.63 11.16 -7.38
N GLY A 95 4.13 9.94 -7.34
CA GLY A 95 4.88 8.77 -7.76
C GLY A 95 5.79 8.16 -6.72
N GLN A 96 5.81 8.69 -5.50
CA GLN A 96 6.70 8.21 -4.44
C GLN A 96 5.94 7.74 -3.23
N LEU A 97 6.34 6.61 -2.68
CA LEU A 97 5.79 6.12 -1.41
C LEU A 97 6.34 6.98 -0.29
N ILE A 98 5.46 7.69 0.41
CA ILE A 98 5.88 8.53 1.54
C ILE A 98 5.68 7.86 2.89
N GLY A 99 4.89 6.77 2.95
CA GLY A 99 4.64 6.03 4.16
C GLY A 99 3.17 5.85 4.44
N GLY A 100 2.79 5.91 5.71
CA GLY A 100 1.42 5.73 6.15
C GLY A 100 0.75 7.04 6.52
N PHE A 101 -0.27 6.98 7.39
CA PHE A 101 -1.01 8.16 7.80
C PHE A 101 -0.13 9.19 8.50
N LYS A 102 0.80 8.75 9.35
CA LYS A 102 1.68 9.67 10.07
C LYS A 102 2.49 10.51 9.10
N GLU A 103 3.09 9.87 8.11
CA GLU A 103 3.90 10.55 7.11
C GLU A 103 3.08 11.48 6.24
N LEU A 104 1.85 11.06 5.89
CA LEU A 104 0.93 11.92 5.14
C LEU A 104 0.59 13.17 5.96
N SER A 105 0.23 13.00 7.22
CA SER A 105 -0.13 14.11 8.09
C SER A 105 1.02 15.12 8.20
N GLN A 106 2.24 14.63 8.38
CA GLN A 106 3.42 15.49 8.44
C GLN A 106 3.64 16.24 7.13
N SER A 107 3.47 15.56 6.01
CA SER A 107 3.61 16.17 4.69
C SER A 107 2.61 17.30 4.47
N LEU A 108 1.36 17.08 4.87
CA LEU A 108 0.31 18.08 4.71
C LEU A 108 0.53 19.30 5.62
N GLN A 109 1.10 19.11 6.79
CA GLN A 109 1.39 20.21 7.70
C GLN A 109 2.50 21.11 7.17
N LYS A 110 3.43 20.57 6.39
CA LYS A 110 4.54 21.35 5.84
C LYS A 110 4.15 22.18 4.63
N SER A 111 3.03 21.86 4.02
CA SER A 111 2.55 22.61 2.88
C SER A 111 1.51 23.62 3.30
#